data_bf0ae789f17660c493b6f0185b8e6239
#
_entry.id   bf0ae789f17660c493b6f0185b8e6239
#
_cell.length_a   1.000
_cell.length_b   1.000
_cell.length_c   1.000
_cell.angle_alpha   90.00
_cell.angle_beta   90.00
_cell.angle_gamma   90.00
#
_symmetry.space_group_name_H-M   'P 1'
#
loop_
_entity.id
_entity.type
_entity.pdbx_description
1 polymer ?
#
loop_
_entity_poly.entity_id
_entity_poly.type
_entity_poly.pdbx_seq_one_letter_code
_entity_poly.pdbx_strand_id
1 'polypeptide(L)'
;MIFFEPKRCYRGPFYGDPHKVPTWSDHPEAEVPEGEYRIPLGQARMALEGSECTVISWGAMVHVCEQAIKDSGFSCDLIDMQTLVPWDKETVVGSIEKTGRCVIVHEAPKTSGFGAEMSASIQERCFYHLESPIVRVTGWDTPFPHTTEWDYMPGPTRIASAIAQTLED
;
A
#
# COMPACT_ATOMS: atom_id res chain seq x y z
N MET A 1 6.63 -3.59 -22.01
CA MET A 1 6.14 -2.93 -20.80
C MET A 1 4.70 -3.33 -20.58
N ILE A 2 4.29 -3.66 -19.37
CA ILE A 2 2.90 -3.94 -19.00
C ILE A 2 2.46 -2.80 -18.10
N PHE A 3 1.30 -2.19 -18.41
CA PHE A 3 0.68 -1.15 -17.62
C PHE A 3 -0.66 -1.67 -17.10
N PHE A 4 -0.87 -1.64 -15.78
CA PHE A 4 -2.10 -2.10 -15.13
C PHE A 4 -2.96 -0.91 -14.74
N GLU A 5 -4.22 -0.95 -15.11
CA GLU A 5 -5.23 0.03 -14.72
C GLU A 5 -6.23 -0.61 -13.76
N PRO A 6 -6.09 -0.39 -12.42
CA PRO A 6 -7.02 -0.92 -11.46
C PRO A 6 -8.41 -0.28 -11.66
N LYS A 7 -9.42 -1.09 -12.00
CA LYS A 7 -10.80 -0.61 -12.21
C LYS A 7 -11.38 0.13 -11.01
N ARG A 8 -10.93 -0.22 -9.81
CA ARG A 8 -11.34 0.42 -8.57
C ARG A 8 -10.91 1.88 -8.51
N CYS A 9 -9.79 2.25 -9.13
CA CYS A 9 -9.36 3.65 -9.24
C CYS A 9 -10.28 4.52 -10.09
N TYR A 10 -11.12 3.91 -10.96
CA TYR A 10 -12.09 4.65 -11.76
C TYR A 10 -13.39 4.97 -11.00
N ARG A 11 -13.75 4.20 -9.99
CA ARG A 11 -15.11 4.23 -9.46
C ARG A 11 -15.20 4.29 -7.95
N GLY A 12 -14.14 4.20 -7.18
CA GLY A 12 -14.27 4.15 -5.71
C GLY A 12 -15.52 3.40 -5.19
N PRO A 13 -15.81 3.42 -3.93
CA PRO A 13 -14.92 3.79 -2.85
C PRO A 13 -13.77 2.80 -2.71
N PHE A 14 -12.68 3.25 -2.14
CA PHE A 14 -11.53 2.38 -1.88
C PHE A 14 -11.69 1.58 -0.59
N TYR A 15 -12.60 2.02 0.27
CA TYR A 15 -12.92 1.46 1.59
C TYR A 15 -14.35 1.87 1.98
N GLY A 16 -14.91 1.28 3.03
CA GLY A 16 -16.21 1.64 3.57
C GLY A 16 -17.18 0.48 3.67
N ASP A 17 -18.47 0.81 3.84
CA ASP A 17 -19.55 -0.16 3.96
C ASP A 17 -19.88 -0.74 2.57
N PRO A 18 -19.72 -2.07 2.35
CA PRO A 18 -20.01 -2.70 1.07
C PRO A 18 -21.48 -2.56 0.64
N HIS A 19 -22.38 -2.28 1.58
CA HIS A 19 -23.81 -2.06 1.30
C HIS A 19 -24.12 -0.61 0.89
N LYS A 20 -23.16 0.29 1.00
CA LYS A 20 -23.25 1.71 0.60
C LYS A 20 -22.34 2.01 -0.59
N VAL A 21 -22.32 1.09 -1.56
CA VAL A 21 -21.55 1.29 -2.79
C VAL A 21 -22.10 2.53 -3.52
N PRO A 22 -21.24 3.49 -3.88
CA PRO A 22 -21.65 4.66 -4.65
C PRO A 22 -22.32 4.26 -5.96
N THR A 23 -23.23 5.10 -6.42
CA THR A 23 -23.83 4.96 -7.73
C THR A 23 -22.78 5.17 -8.83
N TRP A 24 -23.13 4.86 -10.07
CA TRP A 24 -22.25 5.03 -11.23
C TRP A 24 -21.74 6.46 -11.44
N SER A 25 -22.43 7.45 -10.85
CA SER A 25 -22.08 8.86 -10.92
C SER A 25 -21.06 9.30 -9.87
N ASP A 26 -20.81 8.47 -8.86
CA ASP A 26 -19.88 8.82 -7.79
C ASP A 26 -18.47 8.35 -8.18
N HIS A 27 -17.75 9.20 -8.85
CA HIS A 27 -16.35 8.97 -9.20
C HIS A 27 -15.44 9.56 -8.13
N PRO A 28 -14.28 8.92 -7.85
CA PRO A 28 -13.27 9.56 -7.02
C PRO A 28 -12.82 10.85 -7.71
N GLU A 29 -12.88 11.95 -6.97
CA GLU A 29 -12.33 13.22 -7.43
C GLU A 29 -10.80 13.10 -7.37
N ALA A 30 -10.15 13.38 -8.49
CA ALA A 30 -8.70 13.46 -8.58
C ALA A 30 -8.30 14.73 -9.30
N GLU A 31 -7.39 15.48 -8.69
CA GLU A 31 -6.77 16.60 -9.37
C GLU A 31 -5.73 16.06 -10.37
N VAL A 32 -5.91 16.43 -11.63
CA VAL A 32 -4.95 16.16 -12.69
C VAL A 32 -4.15 17.44 -12.92
N PRO A 33 -2.80 17.38 -12.93
CA PRO A 33 -1.98 18.56 -13.23
C PRO A 33 -2.34 19.17 -14.58
N GLU A 34 -2.36 20.50 -14.66
CA GLU A 34 -2.58 21.19 -15.92
C GLU A 34 -1.38 21.00 -16.86
N GLY A 35 -1.65 20.72 -18.14
CA GLY A 35 -0.65 20.55 -19.17
C GLY A 35 -0.05 19.16 -19.26
N GLU A 36 1.11 19.04 -19.92
CA GLU A 36 1.84 17.77 -20.07
C GLU A 36 2.62 17.50 -18.79
N TYR A 37 2.40 16.32 -18.19
CA TYR A 37 3.21 15.83 -17.08
C TYR A 37 3.67 14.38 -17.34
N ARG A 38 4.75 13.97 -16.68
CA ARG A 38 5.31 12.63 -16.80
C ARG A 38 5.59 12.05 -15.43
N ILE A 39 5.26 10.77 -15.27
CA ILE A 39 5.62 9.99 -14.11
C ILE A 39 6.85 9.16 -14.50
N PRO A 40 8.03 9.38 -13.89
CA PRO A 40 9.22 8.62 -14.21
C PRO A 40 9.06 7.15 -13.83
N LEU A 41 9.45 6.24 -14.72
CA LEU A 41 9.46 4.80 -14.42
C LEU A 41 10.56 4.49 -13.40
N GLY A 42 10.22 3.62 -12.44
CA GLY A 42 11.17 3.20 -11.40
C GLY A 42 11.35 4.20 -10.28
N GLN A 43 10.52 5.24 -10.21
CA GLN A 43 10.45 6.17 -9.08
C GLN A 43 9.14 5.97 -8.32
N ALA A 44 9.24 5.96 -6.99
CA ALA A 44 8.09 5.95 -6.11
C ALA A 44 7.69 7.38 -5.70
N ARG A 45 6.46 7.53 -5.25
CA ARG A 45 5.95 8.79 -4.70
C ARG A 45 5.76 8.66 -3.21
N MET A 46 6.30 9.58 -2.44
CA MET A 46 5.95 9.74 -1.04
C MET A 46 4.55 10.35 -0.95
N ALA A 47 3.55 9.52 -0.57
CA ALA A 47 2.17 9.97 -0.45
C ALA A 47 1.89 10.63 0.92
N LEU A 48 2.51 10.14 1.98
CA LEU A 48 2.53 10.74 3.32
C LEU A 48 3.94 10.65 3.88
N GLU A 49 4.31 11.62 4.70
CA GLU A 49 5.56 11.62 5.45
C GLU A 49 5.29 11.41 6.94
N GLY A 50 6.07 10.56 7.58
CA GLY A 50 5.99 10.23 9.00
C GLY A 50 7.30 9.68 9.53
N SER A 51 7.31 9.12 10.73
CA SER A 51 8.54 8.71 11.40
C SER A 51 8.50 7.37 12.13
N GLU A 52 7.32 6.75 12.26
CA GLU A 52 7.16 5.55 13.09
C GLU A 52 7.22 4.25 12.28
N CYS A 53 6.68 4.24 11.06
CA CYS A 53 6.62 3.05 10.22
C CYS A 53 6.62 3.43 8.74
N THR A 54 7.26 2.63 7.89
CA THR A 54 7.17 2.72 6.43
C THR A 54 6.06 1.80 5.94
N VAL A 55 5.04 2.36 5.31
CA VAL A 55 3.96 1.63 4.65
C VAL A 55 4.17 1.69 3.14
N ILE A 56 4.25 0.54 2.49
CA ILE A 56 4.50 0.42 1.05
C ILE A 56 3.25 -0.14 0.38
N SER A 57 2.79 0.53 -0.67
CA SER A 57 1.62 0.09 -1.41
C SER A 57 1.64 0.55 -2.86
N TRP A 58 0.66 0.14 -3.65
CA TRP A 58 0.45 0.55 -5.04
C TRP A 58 -1.01 0.43 -5.45
N GLY A 59 -1.39 1.18 -6.49
CA GLY A 59 -2.72 1.16 -7.06
C GLY A 59 -3.80 1.59 -6.05
N ALA A 60 -4.93 0.91 -6.04
CA ALA A 60 -6.06 1.26 -5.18
C ALA A 60 -5.75 1.17 -3.68
N MET A 61 -4.81 0.30 -3.29
CA MET A 61 -4.46 0.11 -1.88
C MET A 61 -3.74 1.31 -1.27
N VAL A 62 -3.13 2.19 -2.06
CA VAL A 62 -2.54 3.44 -1.55
C VAL A 62 -3.58 4.28 -0.83
N HIS A 63 -4.77 4.45 -1.40
CA HIS A 63 -5.87 5.22 -0.81
C HIS A 63 -6.40 4.56 0.47
N VAL A 64 -6.45 3.23 0.51
CA VAL A 64 -6.85 2.48 1.71
C VAL A 64 -5.83 2.64 2.83
N CYS A 65 -4.52 2.61 2.50
CA CYS A 65 -3.45 2.87 3.45
C CYS A 65 -3.50 4.31 3.98
N GLU A 66 -3.72 5.28 3.11
CA GLU A 66 -3.86 6.69 3.48
C GLU A 66 -4.98 6.89 4.50
N GLN A 67 -6.14 6.26 4.26
CA GLN A 67 -7.26 6.30 5.21
C GLN A 67 -6.91 5.60 6.53
N ALA A 68 -6.29 4.42 6.48
CA ALA A 68 -5.91 3.68 7.67
C ALA A 68 -4.95 4.48 8.57
N ILE A 69 -3.97 5.15 7.97
CA ILE A 69 -3.00 6.00 8.67
C ILE A 69 -3.69 7.21 9.29
N LYS A 70 -4.56 7.89 8.53
CA LYS A 70 -5.31 9.06 9.02
C LYS A 70 -6.24 8.72 10.19
N ASP A 71 -6.97 7.60 10.08
CA ASP A 71 -7.95 7.19 11.09
C ASP A 71 -7.27 6.69 12.37
N SER A 72 -6.11 6.06 12.27
CA SER A 72 -5.35 5.55 13.42
C SER A 72 -4.48 6.60 14.11
N GLY A 73 -4.12 7.66 13.39
CA GLY A 73 -3.24 8.72 13.87
C GLY A 73 -1.75 8.35 13.94
N PHE A 74 -1.34 7.21 13.37
CA PHE A 74 0.07 6.82 13.29
C PHE A 74 0.87 7.74 12.35
N SER A 75 2.12 8.04 12.72
CA SER A 75 3.03 8.84 11.92
C SER A 75 3.82 7.95 10.95
N CYS A 76 3.25 7.66 9.78
CA CYS A 76 3.85 6.74 8.81
C CYS A 76 4.33 7.46 7.54
N ASP A 77 5.48 7.01 7.01
CA ASP A 77 5.77 7.20 5.60
C ASP A 77 4.85 6.29 4.79
N LEU A 78 4.09 6.84 3.84
CA LEU A 78 3.33 6.06 2.88
C LEU A 78 3.98 6.21 1.50
N ILE A 79 4.50 5.11 0.98
CA ILE A 79 5.16 5.04 -0.32
C ILE A 79 4.23 4.40 -1.35
N ASP A 80 3.86 5.18 -2.36
CA ASP A 80 3.18 4.71 -3.56
C ASP A 80 4.22 4.30 -4.60
N MET A 81 4.33 3.00 -4.85
CA MET A 81 5.38 2.44 -5.70
C MET A 81 5.28 2.82 -7.17
N GLN A 82 4.10 3.11 -7.69
CA GLN A 82 3.81 3.46 -9.09
C GLN A 82 4.42 2.50 -10.14
N THR A 83 5.66 2.05 -9.93
CA THR A 83 6.35 1.05 -10.76
C THR A 83 6.82 -0.11 -9.91
N LEU A 84 6.47 -1.35 -10.30
CA LEU A 84 6.87 -2.55 -9.56
C LEU A 84 8.14 -3.19 -10.14
N VAL A 85 8.39 -3.06 -11.43
CA VAL A 85 9.59 -3.61 -12.08
C VAL A 85 10.08 -2.64 -13.17
N PRO A 86 11.22 -1.97 -12.96
CA PRO A 86 12.00 -1.91 -11.72
C PRO A 86 11.28 -1.09 -10.64
N TRP A 87 11.46 -1.44 -9.36
CA TRP A 87 10.94 -0.63 -8.25
C TRP A 87 12.01 0.27 -7.63
N ASP A 88 11.57 1.35 -7.00
CA ASP A 88 12.42 2.37 -6.37
C ASP A 88 12.98 1.86 -5.04
N LYS A 89 14.14 1.22 -5.11
CA LYS A 89 14.82 0.66 -3.94
C LYS A 89 15.38 1.73 -3.02
N GLU A 90 15.85 2.82 -3.58
CA GLU A 90 16.51 3.89 -2.82
C GLU A 90 15.52 4.61 -1.91
N THR A 91 14.35 4.98 -2.44
CA THR A 91 13.29 5.62 -1.65
C THR A 91 12.80 4.70 -0.53
N VAL A 92 12.57 3.41 -0.83
CA VAL A 92 12.11 2.43 0.17
C VAL A 92 13.15 2.19 1.26
N VAL A 93 14.41 1.96 0.89
CA VAL A 93 15.50 1.73 1.85
C VAL A 93 15.67 2.96 2.74
N GLY A 94 15.75 4.15 2.17
CA GLY A 94 15.92 5.39 2.94
C GLY A 94 14.79 5.64 3.94
N SER A 95 13.55 5.30 3.58
CA SER A 95 12.42 5.39 4.50
C SER A 95 12.52 4.36 5.64
N ILE A 96 12.90 3.11 5.34
CA ILE A 96 13.05 2.05 6.36
C ILE A 96 14.23 2.34 7.30
N GLU A 97 15.34 2.87 6.78
CA GLU A 97 16.47 3.30 7.61
C GLU A 97 16.08 4.40 8.60
N LYS A 98 15.11 5.24 8.24
CA LYS A 98 14.56 6.29 9.11
C LYS A 98 13.58 5.74 10.15
N THR A 99 12.68 4.83 9.75
CA THR A 99 11.54 4.40 10.58
C THR A 99 11.79 3.10 11.34
N GLY A 100 12.72 2.27 10.91
CA GLY A 100 13.02 0.95 11.46
C GLY A 100 11.94 -0.12 11.24
N ARG A 101 10.79 0.22 10.65
CA ARG A 101 9.60 -0.65 10.57
C ARG A 101 9.00 -0.64 9.18
N CYS A 102 8.43 -1.77 8.75
CA CYS A 102 7.90 -1.90 7.41
C CYS A 102 6.61 -2.73 7.36
N VAL A 103 5.58 -2.15 6.74
CA VAL A 103 4.33 -2.83 6.39
C VAL A 103 4.14 -2.74 4.87
N ILE A 104 3.93 -3.89 4.21
CA ILE A 104 3.68 -3.98 2.77
C ILE A 104 2.22 -4.36 2.55
N VAL A 105 1.48 -3.55 1.79
CA VAL A 105 0.04 -3.73 1.56
C VAL A 105 -0.24 -3.92 0.08
N HIS A 106 -0.94 -5.02 -0.28
CA HIS A 106 -1.38 -5.27 -1.65
C HIS A 106 -2.56 -6.24 -1.74
N GLU A 107 -3.27 -6.23 -2.86
CA GLU A 107 -4.47 -7.03 -3.08
C GLU A 107 -4.20 -8.52 -3.36
N ALA A 108 -3.07 -8.84 -3.98
CA ALA A 108 -2.72 -10.23 -4.31
C ALA A 108 -2.62 -11.10 -3.04
N PRO A 109 -2.76 -12.44 -3.16
CA PRO A 109 -2.57 -13.36 -2.04
C PRO A 109 -1.20 -13.20 -1.38
N LYS A 110 -1.09 -13.66 -0.14
CA LYS A 110 0.17 -13.60 0.62
C LYS A 110 1.26 -14.47 -0.01
N THR A 111 0.89 -15.67 -0.45
CA THR A 111 1.79 -16.59 -1.14
C THR A 111 1.97 -16.16 -2.59
N SER A 112 3.21 -16.05 -3.03
CA SER A 112 3.59 -15.64 -4.40
C SER A 112 3.16 -14.22 -4.81
N GLY A 113 2.59 -13.42 -3.92
CA GLY A 113 2.36 -12.00 -4.17
C GLY A 113 3.67 -11.22 -4.22
N PHE A 114 3.71 -10.13 -5.00
CA PHE A 114 4.93 -9.33 -5.20
C PHE A 114 5.51 -8.77 -3.90
N GLY A 115 4.68 -8.55 -2.88
CA GLY A 115 5.15 -8.17 -1.54
C GLY A 115 6.09 -9.17 -0.88
N ALA A 116 6.10 -10.44 -1.31
CA ALA A 116 7.06 -11.44 -0.83
C ALA A 116 8.46 -11.16 -1.38
N GLU A 117 8.57 -10.82 -2.67
CA GLU A 117 9.82 -10.42 -3.31
C GLU A 117 10.37 -9.13 -2.70
N MET A 118 9.50 -8.13 -2.51
CA MET A 118 9.88 -6.88 -1.84
C MET A 118 10.39 -7.14 -0.42
N SER A 119 9.67 -7.96 0.37
CA SER A 119 10.07 -8.32 1.73
C SER A 119 11.45 -8.98 1.77
N ALA A 120 11.74 -9.91 0.84
CA ALA A 120 13.04 -10.55 0.74
C ALA A 120 14.14 -9.52 0.41
N SER A 121 13.93 -8.68 -0.59
CA SER A 121 14.89 -7.66 -1.01
C SER A 121 15.12 -6.58 0.07
N ILE A 122 14.09 -6.19 0.80
CA ILE A 122 14.19 -5.27 1.94
C ILE A 122 14.99 -5.92 3.07
N GLN A 123 14.69 -7.18 3.39
CA GLN A 123 15.42 -7.94 4.41
C GLN A 123 16.93 -7.99 4.13
N GLU A 124 17.32 -8.22 2.87
CA GLU A 124 18.73 -8.25 2.46
C GLU A 124 19.44 -6.91 2.64
N ARG A 125 18.70 -5.78 2.46
CA ARG A 125 19.27 -4.43 2.45
C ARG A 125 19.20 -3.73 3.80
N CYS A 126 18.10 -3.94 4.52
CA CYS A 126 17.77 -3.19 5.72
C CYS A 126 17.83 -4.04 7.00
N PHE A 127 18.40 -5.27 6.95
CA PHE A 127 18.42 -6.19 8.10
C PHE A 127 18.85 -5.53 9.41
N TYR A 128 19.90 -4.73 9.38
CA TYR A 128 20.44 -4.08 10.56
C TYR A 128 19.70 -2.80 11.00
N HIS A 129 18.73 -2.34 10.19
CA HIS A 129 17.91 -1.18 10.47
C HIS A 129 16.49 -1.55 10.92
N LEU A 130 16.08 -2.81 10.65
CA LEU A 130 14.77 -3.29 11.04
C LEU A 130 14.70 -3.54 12.55
N GLU A 131 13.74 -2.90 13.21
CA GLU A 131 13.43 -3.04 14.63
C GLU A 131 12.31 -4.05 14.90
N SER A 132 11.54 -4.41 13.85
CA SER A 132 10.48 -5.41 13.89
C SER A 132 10.45 -6.26 12.62
N PRO A 133 9.78 -7.43 12.61
CA PRO A 133 9.54 -8.20 11.38
C PRO A 133 8.75 -7.38 10.36
N ILE A 134 9.07 -7.56 9.07
CA ILE A 134 8.28 -6.98 7.97
C ILE A 134 6.90 -7.63 7.94
N VAL A 135 5.84 -6.84 8.12
CA VAL A 135 4.46 -7.33 8.09
C VAL A 135 3.86 -7.14 6.70
N ARG A 136 3.18 -8.16 6.19
CA ARG A 136 2.48 -8.11 4.90
C ARG A 136 0.97 -8.22 5.10
N VAL A 137 0.24 -7.18 4.73
CA VAL A 137 -1.23 -7.14 4.71
C VAL A 137 -1.71 -7.35 3.28
N THR A 138 -2.32 -8.49 3.02
CA THR A 138 -2.58 -8.99 1.67
C THR A 138 -3.99 -9.53 1.53
N GLY A 139 -4.42 -9.86 0.32
CA GLY A 139 -5.51 -10.79 0.11
C GLY A 139 -5.20 -12.15 0.77
N TRP A 140 -6.22 -12.94 0.99
CA TRP A 140 -6.08 -14.27 1.60
C TRP A 140 -5.58 -15.30 0.58
N ASP A 141 -4.91 -16.34 1.05
CA ASP A 141 -4.46 -17.48 0.21
C ASP A 141 -5.66 -18.41 -0.11
N THR A 142 -6.69 -17.84 -0.72
CA THR A 142 -7.92 -18.53 -1.15
C THR A 142 -8.31 -18.06 -2.55
N PRO A 143 -9.13 -18.81 -3.29
CA PRO A 143 -9.73 -18.29 -4.52
C PRO A 143 -10.47 -16.99 -4.25
N PHE A 144 -10.40 -16.04 -5.20
CA PHE A 144 -11.02 -14.73 -5.02
C PHE A 144 -12.54 -14.82 -4.87
N PRO A 145 -13.11 -14.39 -3.75
CA PRO A 145 -14.53 -14.52 -3.46
C PRO A 145 -15.31 -13.29 -3.96
N HIS A 146 -15.87 -13.35 -5.15
CA HIS A 146 -16.59 -12.23 -5.77
C HIS A 146 -17.71 -11.63 -4.91
N THR A 147 -18.40 -12.46 -4.11
CA THR A 147 -19.50 -12.00 -3.25
C THR A 147 -19.03 -11.33 -1.97
N THR A 148 -17.85 -11.73 -1.46
CA THR A 148 -17.28 -11.26 -0.20
C THR A 148 -15.90 -10.63 -0.43
N GLU A 149 -15.74 -9.89 -1.54
CA GLU A 149 -14.48 -9.26 -1.90
C GLU A 149 -13.97 -8.27 -0.84
N TRP A 150 -14.89 -7.62 -0.11
CA TRP A 150 -14.53 -6.67 0.95
C TRP A 150 -13.87 -7.35 2.15
N ASP A 151 -14.25 -8.58 2.46
CA ASP A 151 -13.60 -9.38 3.51
C ASP A 151 -12.25 -9.92 3.06
N TYR A 152 -12.10 -10.14 1.75
CA TYR A 152 -10.87 -10.62 1.14
C TYR A 152 -9.80 -9.53 1.07
N MET A 153 -10.17 -8.33 0.67
CA MET A 153 -9.24 -7.22 0.45
C MET A 153 -8.70 -6.66 1.77
N PRO A 154 -7.45 -6.16 1.78
CA PRO A 154 -6.95 -5.39 2.90
C PRO A 154 -7.84 -4.17 3.18
N GLY A 155 -8.44 -4.11 4.36
CA GLY A 155 -9.19 -2.95 4.81
C GLY A 155 -8.41 -2.08 5.80
N PRO A 156 -8.88 -0.84 6.09
CA PRO A 156 -8.18 0.09 6.97
C PRO A 156 -7.86 -0.50 8.35
N THR A 157 -8.79 -1.25 8.95
CA THR A 157 -8.60 -1.89 10.25
C THR A 157 -7.46 -2.90 10.26
N ARG A 158 -7.36 -3.75 9.20
CA ARG A 158 -6.27 -4.73 9.08
C ARG A 158 -4.92 -4.05 8.92
N ILE A 159 -4.89 -2.94 8.18
CA ILE A 159 -3.67 -2.15 7.95
C ILE A 159 -3.24 -1.46 9.25
N ALA A 160 -4.16 -0.78 9.94
CA ALA A 160 -3.87 -0.13 11.21
C ALA A 160 -3.38 -1.14 12.28
N SER A 161 -4.00 -2.32 12.35
CA SER A 161 -3.55 -3.39 13.27
C SER A 161 -2.14 -3.88 12.92
N ALA A 162 -1.79 -3.98 11.65
CA ALA A 162 -0.44 -4.37 11.24
C ALA A 162 0.60 -3.31 11.57
N ILE A 163 0.27 -2.02 11.43
CA ILE A 163 1.13 -0.92 11.86
C ILE A 163 1.33 -0.99 13.37
N ALA A 164 0.24 -1.08 14.16
CA ALA A 164 0.31 -1.20 15.62
C ALA A 164 1.20 -2.38 16.06
N GLN A 165 1.05 -3.54 15.42
CA GLN A 165 1.89 -4.71 15.68
C GLN A 165 3.38 -4.41 15.52
N THR A 166 3.78 -3.70 14.45
CA THR A 166 5.20 -3.35 14.25
C THR A 166 5.74 -2.33 15.26
N LEU A 167 4.86 -1.58 15.92
CA LEU A 167 5.24 -0.60 16.95
C LEU A 167 5.34 -1.20 18.34
N GLU A 168 4.71 -2.37 18.58
CA GLU A 168 4.74 -3.09 19.84
C GLU A 168 5.91 -4.08 19.93
N ASP A 169 6.41 -4.57 18.80
CA ASP A 169 7.58 -5.48 18.70
C ASP A 169 8.90 -4.73 18.96
#